data_c28b07c61d0ef69915ea6728bc5e61a8
#
_entry.id   c28b07c61d0ef69915ea6728bc5e61a8
#
_cell.length_a   1.000
_cell.length_b   1.000
_cell.length_c   1.000
_cell.angle_alpha   90.00
_cell.angle_beta   90.00
_cell.angle_gamma   90.00
#
_symmetry.space_group_name_H-M   'P 1'
#
loop_
_entity.id
_entity.type
_entity.pdbx_description
1 polymer ?
#
loop_
_entity_poly.entity_id
_entity_poly.type
_entity_poly.pdbx_seq_one_letter_code
_entity_poly.pdbx_strand_id
1 'polypeptide(L)'
;MRILALALCALVCFEGAAKAEIATYYGQEFAGHRTASGEKFNPSAMTAAHRTLPFGTRVRVTNSRNGRSIVVRINDRGPFVKGRCIDLSYGAAKAIGMGGTARVSVR
;
A
#
# COMPACT_ATOMS: atom_id res chain seq x y z
N MET A 1 -11.80 -10.00 26.06
CA MET A 1 -12.40 -9.87 24.81
C MET A 1 -11.83 -8.80 23.95
N ARG A 2 -11.80 -7.60 24.39
CA ARG A 2 -11.24 -6.57 23.57
C ARG A 2 -9.78 -6.73 23.29
N ILE A 3 -9.07 -7.24 24.24
CA ILE A 3 -7.66 -7.51 24.10
C ILE A 3 -7.39 -8.48 22.98
N LEU A 4 -8.24 -9.46 22.88
CA LEU A 4 -8.10 -10.44 21.81
C LEU A 4 -8.27 -9.81 20.46
N ALA A 5 -9.25 -8.93 20.34
CA ALA A 5 -9.46 -8.23 19.09
C ALA A 5 -8.25 -7.39 18.71
N LEU A 6 -7.62 -6.75 19.69
CA LEU A 6 -6.44 -5.95 19.41
C LEU A 6 -5.28 -6.79 18.93
N ALA A 7 -5.09 -7.94 19.56
CA ALA A 7 -4.02 -8.83 19.13
C ALA A 7 -4.22 -9.27 17.71
N LEU A 8 -5.46 -9.54 17.36
CA LEU A 8 -5.77 -9.93 16.00
C LEU A 8 -5.49 -8.82 15.03
N CYS A 9 -5.87 -7.61 15.38
CA CYS A 9 -5.64 -6.47 14.51
C CYS A 9 -4.17 -6.22 14.23
N ALA A 10 -3.32 -6.58 15.16
CA ALA A 10 -1.89 -6.40 14.97
C ALA A 10 -1.34 -7.20 13.80
N LEU A 11 -2.07 -8.22 13.37
CA LEU A 11 -1.65 -9.05 12.24
C LEU A 11 -2.07 -8.48 10.90
N VAL A 12 -2.87 -7.43 10.90
CA VAL A 12 -3.36 -6.83 9.67
C VAL A 12 -2.64 -5.52 9.46
N CYS A 13 -2.35 -5.20 8.22
CA CYS A 13 -1.63 -3.98 7.91
C CYS A 13 -2.50 -2.74 8.03
N PHE A 14 -3.80 -2.87 7.88
CA PHE A 14 -4.71 -1.73 7.93
C PHE A 14 -5.81 -1.99 8.93
N GLU A 15 -6.07 -1.04 9.81
CA GLU A 15 -7.06 -1.18 10.87
C GLU A 15 -8.00 -0.01 10.95
N GLY A 16 -8.09 0.78 9.90
CA GLY A 16 -8.99 1.91 9.88
C GLY A 16 -8.45 3.17 10.52
N ALA A 17 -7.36 3.09 11.26
CA ALA A 17 -6.70 4.25 11.83
C ALA A 17 -5.29 4.34 11.26
N ALA A 18 -4.75 5.55 11.21
CA ALA A 18 -3.41 5.74 10.68
C ALA A 18 -2.40 5.02 11.55
N LYS A 19 -1.53 4.23 10.93
CA LYS A 19 -0.47 3.49 11.61
C LYS A 19 0.79 3.58 10.80
N ALA A 20 1.93 3.54 11.48
CA ALA A 20 3.21 3.48 10.81
C ALA A 20 3.40 2.07 10.24
N GLU A 21 3.56 1.98 8.95
CA GLU A 21 3.73 0.71 8.25
C GLU A 21 4.83 0.87 7.21
N ILE A 22 5.30 -0.25 6.70
CA ILE A 22 6.37 -0.22 5.70
C ILE A 22 5.75 -0.36 4.32
N ALA A 23 6.08 0.59 3.46
CA ALA A 23 5.68 0.57 2.07
C ALA A 23 6.88 0.28 1.19
N THR A 24 6.61 -0.39 0.08
CA THR A 24 7.56 -0.57 -1.01
C THR A 24 6.87 -0.14 -2.29
N TYR A 25 7.54 -0.28 -3.43
CA TYR A 25 6.85 -0.08 -4.70
C TYR A 25 7.39 -1.08 -5.70
N TYR A 26 6.56 -1.42 -6.69
CA TYR A 26 7.01 -2.33 -7.73
C TYR A 26 7.49 -1.54 -8.94
N GLY A 27 8.40 -2.20 -9.68
CA GLY A 27 9.09 -1.54 -10.74
C GLY A 27 8.23 -1.35 -12.00
N GLN A 28 8.77 -0.54 -12.88
CA GLN A 28 8.08 -0.24 -14.14
C GLN A 28 8.07 -1.42 -15.10
N GLU A 29 8.91 -2.43 -14.82
CA GLU A 29 8.95 -3.62 -15.66
C GLU A 29 7.64 -4.41 -15.65
N PHE A 30 6.77 -4.13 -14.68
CA PHE A 30 5.47 -4.78 -14.61
C PHE A 30 4.40 -4.04 -15.44
N ALA A 31 4.77 -2.96 -16.12
CA ALA A 31 3.82 -2.19 -16.91
C ALA A 31 3.10 -3.09 -17.92
N GLY A 32 1.78 -2.96 -17.98
CA GLY A 32 0.96 -3.74 -18.90
C GLY A 32 0.62 -5.14 -18.45
N HIS A 33 1.25 -5.64 -17.37
CA HIS A 33 0.92 -6.94 -16.83
C HIS A 33 -0.40 -6.85 -16.05
N ARG A 34 -1.15 -7.95 -16.04
CA ARG A 34 -2.40 -7.97 -15.28
C ARG A 34 -2.13 -8.03 -13.80
N THR A 35 -2.85 -7.22 -13.04
CA THR A 35 -2.82 -7.30 -11.58
C THR A 35 -3.83 -8.35 -11.12
N ALA A 36 -3.86 -8.61 -9.82
CA ALA A 36 -4.79 -9.60 -9.27
C ALA A 36 -6.25 -9.21 -9.50
N SER A 37 -6.54 -7.91 -9.63
CA SER A 37 -7.91 -7.45 -9.93
C SER A 37 -8.28 -7.68 -11.39
N GLY A 38 -7.32 -8.03 -12.24
CA GLY A 38 -7.56 -8.23 -13.66
C GLY A 38 -7.28 -7.02 -14.52
N GLU A 39 -7.05 -5.87 -13.93
CA GLU A 39 -6.73 -4.69 -14.74
C GLU A 39 -5.24 -4.67 -15.07
N LYS A 40 -4.89 -3.98 -16.15
CA LYS A 40 -3.48 -3.85 -16.53
C LYS A 40 -2.79 -2.85 -15.61
N PHE A 41 -1.59 -3.21 -15.19
CA PHE A 41 -0.82 -2.32 -14.33
C PHE A 41 -0.31 -1.13 -15.14
N ASN A 42 -0.59 0.06 -14.62
CA ASN A 42 -0.06 1.31 -15.16
C ASN A 42 0.82 1.94 -14.08
N PRO A 43 2.15 1.95 -14.29
CA PRO A 43 3.05 2.49 -13.26
C PRO A 43 2.78 3.95 -12.90
N SER A 44 2.17 4.71 -13.79
CA SER A 44 1.88 6.12 -13.54
C SER A 44 0.58 6.35 -12.77
N ALA A 45 -0.26 5.33 -12.64
CA ALA A 45 -1.54 5.47 -11.94
C ALA A 45 -1.33 5.41 -10.44
N MET A 46 -2.23 6.03 -9.70
CA MET A 46 -2.18 6.02 -8.22
C MET A 46 -2.85 4.76 -7.71
N THR A 47 -2.12 3.65 -7.73
CA THR A 47 -2.64 2.35 -7.31
C THR A 47 -1.65 1.67 -6.39
N ALA A 48 -2.11 0.60 -5.72
CA ALA A 48 -1.28 -0.14 -4.81
C ALA A 48 -1.78 -1.57 -4.65
N ALA A 49 -0.89 -2.42 -4.16
CA ALA A 49 -1.21 -3.77 -3.75
C ALA A 49 -1.36 -3.80 -2.23
N HIS A 50 -2.33 -4.54 -1.76
CA HIS A 50 -2.55 -4.78 -0.34
C HIS A 50 -3.04 -6.22 -0.17
N ARG A 51 -2.67 -6.83 0.95
CA ARG A 51 -2.98 -8.26 1.12
C ARG A 51 -4.45 -8.55 1.29
N THR A 52 -5.18 -7.65 1.92
CA THR A 52 -6.56 -7.95 2.34
C THR A 52 -7.60 -6.93 1.95
N LEU A 53 -7.24 -5.68 1.75
CA LEU A 53 -8.25 -4.67 1.42
C LEU A 53 -8.91 -5.00 0.09
N PRO A 54 -10.24 -4.86 0.01
CA PRO A 54 -10.95 -5.15 -1.24
C PRO A 54 -10.44 -4.30 -2.40
N PHE A 55 -10.47 -4.87 -3.59
CA PHE A 55 -10.13 -4.11 -4.79
C PHE A 55 -11.07 -2.91 -4.93
N GLY A 56 -10.51 -1.78 -5.31
CA GLY A 56 -11.27 -0.55 -5.41
C GLY A 56 -11.24 0.32 -4.17
N THR A 57 -10.78 -0.23 -3.05
CA THR A 57 -10.65 0.55 -1.83
C THR A 57 -9.63 1.67 -2.05
N ARG A 58 -9.96 2.86 -1.58
CA ARG A 58 -9.06 4.00 -1.66
C ARG A 58 -8.54 4.32 -0.27
N VAL A 59 -7.24 4.44 -0.15
CA VAL A 59 -6.60 4.76 1.11
C VAL A 59 -5.60 5.89 0.90
N ARG A 60 -5.41 6.68 1.94
CA ARG A 60 -4.43 7.74 1.93
C ARG A 60 -3.12 7.20 2.50
N VAL A 61 -2.06 7.37 1.77
CA VAL A 61 -0.73 6.94 2.18
C VAL A 61 0.11 8.20 2.38
N THR A 62 0.65 8.33 3.58
CA THR A 62 1.46 9.49 3.94
C THR A 62 2.87 9.02 4.26
N ASN A 63 3.85 9.64 3.62
CA ASN A 63 5.25 9.37 3.90
C ASN A 63 5.62 10.08 5.20
N SER A 64 5.93 9.32 6.23
CA SER A 64 6.21 9.87 7.57
C SER A 64 7.42 10.79 7.58
N ARG A 65 8.31 10.63 6.64
CA ARG A 65 9.56 11.36 6.61
C ARG A 65 9.37 12.80 6.13
N ASN A 66 8.47 13.02 5.18
CA ASN A 66 8.31 14.35 4.59
C ASN A 66 6.88 14.89 4.63
N GLY A 67 5.93 14.10 5.12
CA GLY A 67 4.53 14.53 5.25
C GLY A 67 3.73 14.51 3.96
N ARG A 68 4.34 14.12 2.83
CA ARG A 68 3.59 14.05 1.56
C ARG A 68 2.62 12.89 1.59
N SER A 69 1.47 13.08 0.99
CA SER A 69 0.46 12.02 0.95
C SER A 69 -0.24 11.98 -0.40
N ILE A 70 -0.75 10.81 -0.72
CA ILE A 70 -1.59 10.60 -1.90
C ILE A 70 -2.66 9.59 -1.54
N VAL A 71 -3.70 9.55 -2.37
CA VAL A 71 -4.72 8.51 -2.25
C VAL A 71 -4.47 7.51 -3.36
N VAL A 72 -4.43 6.23 -2.99
CA VAL A 72 -4.24 5.15 -3.95
C VAL A 72 -5.45 4.24 -3.94
N ARG A 73 -5.67 3.57 -5.05
CA ARG A 73 -6.73 2.59 -5.20
C ARG A 73 -6.12 1.21 -5.18
N ILE A 74 -6.65 0.33 -4.36
CA ILE A 74 -6.13 -1.03 -4.25
C ILE A 74 -6.61 -1.83 -5.45
N ASN A 75 -5.66 -2.40 -6.21
CA ASN A 75 -6.00 -3.19 -7.37
C ASN A 75 -5.17 -4.47 -7.51
N ASP A 76 -4.38 -4.78 -6.48
CA ASP A 76 -3.52 -5.95 -6.57
C ASP A 76 -3.36 -6.56 -5.18
N ARG A 77 -2.73 -7.73 -5.11
CA ARG A 77 -2.46 -8.44 -3.87
C ARG A 77 -0.96 -8.49 -3.60
N GLY A 78 -0.64 -8.42 -2.32
CA GLY A 78 0.72 -8.36 -1.83
C GLY A 78 0.93 -7.07 -1.05
N PRO A 79 2.13 -6.79 -0.61
CA PRO A 79 3.33 -7.61 -0.72
C PRO A 79 3.27 -8.81 0.24
N PHE A 80 4.00 -9.86 -0.11
CA PHE A 80 4.00 -11.09 0.70
C PHE A 80 5.30 -11.25 1.49
N VAL A 81 6.05 -10.19 1.60
CA VAL A 81 7.26 -10.16 2.40
C VAL A 81 6.91 -9.68 3.79
N LYS A 82 7.37 -10.41 4.79
CA LYS A 82 7.06 -10.08 6.18
C LYS A 82 7.50 -8.67 6.50
N GLY A 83 6.65 -7.95 7.21
CA GLY A 83 6.94 -6.59 7.63
C GLY A 83 6.57 -5.52 6.61
N ARG A 84 6.19 -5.92 5.39
CA ARG A 84 5.75 -4.98 4.36
C ARG A 84 4.24 -5.06 4.23
N CYS A 85 3.58 -3.92 4.18
CA CYS A 85 2.13 -3.88 4.25
C CYS A 85 1.46 -3.36 2.99
N ILE A 86 2.12 -2.49 2.24
CA ILE A 86 1.54 -1.94 1.03
C ILE A 86 2.64 -1.79 -0.01
N ASP A 87 2.28 -2.04 -1.26
CA ASP A 87 3.22 -1.97 -2.36
C ASP A 87 2.66 -0.99 -3.38
N LEU A 88 3.30 0.16 -3.50
CA LEU A 88 2.78 1.27 -4.28
C LEU A 88 3.20 1.13 -5.74
N SER A 89 2.41 1.74 -6.63
CA SER A 89 2.87 1.95 -7.99
C SER A 89 4.06 2.90 -7.98
N TYR A 90 4.86 2.87 -9.05
CA TYR A 90 5.99 3.78 -9.16
C TYR A 90 5.55 5.24 -9.07
N GLY A 91 4.46 5.59 -9.76
CA GLY A 91 3.95 6.97 -9.71
C GLY A 91 3.53 7.40 -8.33
N ALA A 92 2.89 6.51 -7.58
CA ALA A 92 2.50 6.81 -6.20
C ALA A 92 3.73 7.02 -5.32
N ALA A 93 4.72 6.14 -5.47
CA ALA A 93 5.95 6.25 -4.69
C ALA A 93 6.67 7.56 -4.98
N LYS A 94 6.75 7.95 -6.24
CA LYS A 94 7.36 9.22 -6.62
C LYS A 94 6.58 10.39 -6.03
N ALA A 95 5.27 10.32 -6.05
CA ALA A 95 4.44 11.42 -5.58
C ALA A 95 4.68 11.73 -4.10
N ILE A 96 5.00 10.71 -3.31
CA ILE A 96 5.30 10.94 -1.90
C ILE A 96 6.79 10.98 -1.62
N GLY A 97 7.61 10.99 -2.65
CA GLY A 97 9.05 11.21 -2.50
C GLY A 97 9.78 10.09 -1.80
N MET A 98 9.35 8.84 -1.96
CA MET A 98 10.02 7.73 -1.30
C MET A 98 11.04 7.06 -2.21
N GLY A 99 12.05 6.46 -1.60
CA GLY A 99 12.98 5.58 -2.30
C GLY A 99 12.44 4.16 -2.35
N GLY A 100 13.30 3.17 -2.19
CA GLY A 100 12.90 1.77 -2.29
C GLY A 100 11.88 1.34 -1.26
N THR A 101 12.06 1.78 -0.02
CA THR A 101 11.11 1.51 1.06
C THR A 101 10.91 2.78 1.85
N ALA A 102 9.79 2.85 2.56
CA ALA A 102 9.49 4.01 3.38
C ALA A 102 8.57 3.62 4.51
N ARG A 103 8.69 4.34 5.61
CA ARG A 103 7.72 4.24 6.69
C ARG A 103 6.58 5.18 6.35
N VAL A 104 5.37 4.64 6.29
CA VAL A 104 4.19 5.42 5.89
C VAL A 104 3.08 5.19 6.89
N SER A 105 2.09 6.06 6.89
CA SER A 105 0.82 5.79 7.54
C SER A 105 -0.21 5.55 6.44
N VAL A 106 -1.08 4.59 6.67
CA VAL A 106 -2.13 4.20 5.73
C VAL A 106 -3.47 4.39 6.43
N ARG A 107 -4.36 5.10 5.78
CA ARG A 107 -5.64 5.40 6.42
C ARG A 107 -6.80 5.30 5.45
#